data_163f8cac696de382a8e6927964137f83
#
_entry.id   163f8cac696de382a8e6927964137f83
#
_cell.length_a   1.000
_cell.length_b   1.000
_cell.length_c   1.000
_cell.angle_alpha   90.00
_cell.angle_beta   90.00
_cell.angle_gamma   90.00
#
_symmetry.space_group_name_H-M   'P 1'
#
loop_
_entity.id
_entity.type
_entity.pdbx_description
1 polymer ?
#
loop_
_entity_poly.entity_id
_entity_poly.type
_entity_poly.pdbx_seq_one_letter_code
_entity_poly.pdbx_strand_id
1 'polypeptide(L)'
;MSMIRILIFVVTFLASLPTMADDEGKEYLKKANAHYEAGRYDAAVAYYLKAAEYDEVEAMFNLGYALYHGEGIDQDYPSAAMWFKRAANMGYPKAAYNLSFCYMNGHGVPCDYDKALKWLVFSAEKGFSQAQLTLSECYEHGVLVEQDLAESRRWKEMSESSELPSFDIQLDGELHERDGQDTPAPPIQQKKIPVIKILYPRDQSFFHTDQVKVKYQLLADGLENSTKVFVLVDGVKKDLNNNRAVRQANTLEVDVPNRDCTITLYAQNEAGNSEPVSIRLIRENVAQGNLPRLFCVAIGIGDYQDEKLPPLKLCTKDASDFAETVSKKKGLPFADVQVKILTDKEASRSDMFEAMEWLQQETTPNDICIFFYAGHGYCDEKDRFYFIPYGGTTDKLYNCFSARDFKSMADDINCKFIVFADACYSAALIEGNRSAATSHFIEQLRRTKNGMLLYASSASDTKSKEDPAWGNGAFTKALISAFNGAARQQFDEGLSTQALEMYLYKEVRRLTNFKQTPIFINPNGMEHFNLFTYEE
;
A
#
# COMPACT_ATOMS: atom_id res chain seq x y z
N MET A 1 -40.13 53.12 -8.25
CA MET A 1 -40.01 51.66 -8.41
C MET A 1 -39.13 51.21 -9.61
N SER A 2 -38.42 52.09 -10.29
CA SER A 2 -37.62 51.74 -11.49
C SER A 2 -36.09 51.55 -11.26
N MET A 3 -35.48 52.24 -10.30
CA MET A 3 -34.04 52.11 -10.06
C MET A 3 -33.61 50.81 -9.36
N ILE A 4 -34.41 50.28 -8.43
CA ILE A 4 -34.13 49.04 -7.69
C ILE A 4 -34.21 47.81 -8.62
N ARG A 5 -35.15 47.81 -9.60
CA ARG A 5 -35.24 46.73 -10.59
C ARG A 5 -34.05 46.70 -11.59
N ILE A 6 -33.53 47.84 -11.93
CA ILE A 6 -32.35 47.96 -12.79
C ILE A 6 -31.10 47.52 -12.07
N LEU A 7 -30.95 47.86 -10.78
CA LEU A 7 -29.82 47.43 -9.93
C LEU A 7 -29.82 45.91 -9.71
N ILE A 8 -30.97 45.30 -9.48
CA ILE A 8 -31.08 43.83 -9.33
C ILE A 8 -30.79 43.12 -10.67
N PHE A 9 -31.20 43.68 -11.80
CA PHE A 9 -30.92 43.09 -13.11
C PHE A 9 -29.43 43.20 -13.50
N VAL A 10 -28.77 44.31 -13.12
CA VAL A 10 -27.32 44.49 -13.37
C VAL A 10 -26.50 43.62 -12.46
N VAL A 11 -26.89 43.43 -11.17
CA VAL A 11 -26.23 42.53 -10.25
C VAL A 11 -26.41 41.05 -10.61
N THR A 12 -27.58 40.64 -11.11
CA THR A 12 -27.82 39.29 -11.60
C THR A 12 -27.19 39.01 -12.94
N PHE A 13 -27.02 40.01 -13.80
CA PHE A 13 -26.34 39.87 -15.09
C PHE A 13 -24.79 39.86 -14.94
N LEU A 14 -24.25 40.60 -13.98
CA LEU A 14 -22.81 40.53 -13.63
C LEU A 14 -22.42 39.24 -12.90
N ALA A 15 -23.37 38.56 -12.24
CA ALA A 15 -23.14 37.26 -11.62
C ALA A 15 -23.22 36.08 -12.60
N SER A 16 -23.60 36.29 -13.85
CA SER A 16 -23.74 35.27 -14.91
C SER A 16 -22.71 35.38 -16.05
N LEU A 17 -21.80 36.35 -15.95
CA LEU A 17 -20.65 36.38 -16.86
C LEU A 17 -19.59 35.40 -16.33
N PRO A 18 -19.15 34.41 -17.12
CA PRO A 18 -17.99 33.61 -16.75
C PRO A 18 -16.85 34.61 -16.51
N THR A 19 -16.19 34.45 -15.35
CA THR A 19 -15.03 35.30 -15.04
C THR A 19 -13.94 34.95 -16.06
N MET A 20 -13.15 35.92 -16.51
CA MET A 20 -12.02 35.64 -17.41
C MET A 20 -11.08 34.55 -16.88
N ALA A 21 -11.07 34.33 -15.58
CA ALA A 21 -10.33 33.26 -14.92
C ALA A 21 -10.86 31.85 -15.24
N ASP A 22 -12.20 31.66 -15.34
CA ASP A 22 -12.81 30.35 -15.68
C ASP A 22 -12.49 29.94 -17.12
N ASP A 23 -12.34 30.89 -18.03
CA ASP A 23 -11.99 30.60 -19.43
C ASP A 23 -10.50 30.24 -19.58
N GLU A 24 -9.61 30.85 -18.77
CA GLU A 24 -8.17 30.53 -18.77
C GLU A 24 -7.90 29.13 -18.25
N GLY A 25 -8.56 28.71 -17.17
CA GLY A 25 -8.42 27.35 -16.61
C GLY A 25 -8.80 26.27 -17.62
N LYS A 26 -9.92 26.43 -18.30
CA LYS A 26 -10.39 25.52 -19.35
C LYS A 26 -9.46 25.49 -20.56
N GLU A 27 -8.89 26.65 -20.93
CA GLU A 27 -7.92 26.69 -22.02
C GLU A 27 -6.63 25.93 -21.66
N TYR A 28 -6.14 26.06 -20.41
CA TYR A 28 -5.00 25.27 -19.94
C TYR A 28 -5.32 23.78 -19.92
N LEU A 29 -6.51 23.38 -19.44
CA LEU A 29 -6.95 21.99 -19.46
C LEU A 29 -6.98 21.42 -20.88
N LYS A 30 -7.53 22.18 -21.84
CA LYS A 30 -7.55 21.78 -23.26
C LYS A 30 -6.14 21.59 -23.82
N LYS A 31 -5.21 22.49 -23.50
CA LYS A 31 -3.79 22.34 -23.89
C LYS A 31 -3.16 21.13 -23.25
N ALA A 32 -3.44 20.89 -21.96
CA ALA A 32 -2.93 19.74 -21.23
C ALA A 32 -3.39 18.43 -21.89
N ASN A 33 -4.68 18.28 -22.16
CA ASN A 33 -5.25 17.10 -22.81
C ASN A 33 -4.65 16.89 -24.21
N ALA A 34 -4.48 17.94 -25.00
CA ALA A 34 -3.83 17.84 -26.30
C ALA A 34 -2.34 17.41 -26.22
N HIS A 35 -1.63 17.82 -25.19
CA HIS A 35 -0.27 17.35 -24.94
C HIS A 35 -0.25 15.89 -24.48
N TYR A 36 -1.18 15.50 -23.60
CA TYR A 36 -1.33 14.13 -23.13
C TYR A 36 -1.63 13.16 -24.28
N GLU A 37 -2.62 13.49 -25.13
CA GLU A 37 -2.96 12.72 -26.34
C GLU A 37 -1.80 12.62 -27.33
N ALA A 38 -0.94 13.62 -27.36
CA ALA A 38 0.27 13.62 -28.20
C ALA A 38 1.47 12.91 -27.56
N GLY A 39 1.29 12.24 -26.40
CA GLY A 39 2.34 11.53 -25.66
C GLY A 39 3.40 12.44 -25.02
N ARG A 40 3.14 13.75 -24.94
CA ARG A 40 4.04 14.72 -24.32
C ARG A 40 3.64 14.96 -22.87
N TYR A 41 3.85 13.94 -22.03
CA TYR A 41 3.34 13.90 -20.66
C TYR A 41 3.94 14.98 -19.75
N ASP A 42 5.22 15.33 -19.93
CA ASP A 42 5.87 16.42 -19.21
C ASP A 42 5.21 17.77 -19.48
N ALA A 43 4.91 18.07 -20.75
CA ALA A 43 4.16 19.27 -21.14
C ALA A 43 2.71 19.23 -20.65
N ALA A 44 2.06 18.06 -20.71
CA ALA A 44 0.70 17.87 -20.18
C ALA A 44 0.64 18.20 -18.69
N VAL A 45 1.55 17.64 -17.87
CA VAL A 45 1.66 17.91 -16.44
C VAL A 45 1.83 19.39 -16.15
N ALA A 46 2.69 20.08 -16.90
CA ALA A 46 2.89 21.53 -16.73
C ALA A 46 1.60 22.33 -16.98
N TYR A 47 0.77 21.91 -17.93
CA TYR A 47 -0.51 22.56 -18.21
C TYR A 47 -1.61 22.10 -17.24
N TYR A 48 -1.62 20.82 -16.77
CA TYR A 48 -2.52 20.38 -15.70
C TYR A 48 -2.29 21.15 -14.40
N LEU A 49 -1.03 21.41 -14.03
CA LEU A 49 -0.70 22.26 -12.88
C LEU A 49 -1.33 23.64 -13.00
N LYS A 50 -1.17 24.29 -14.18
CA LYS A 50 -1.77 25.61 -14.43
C LYS A 50 -3.28 25.57 -14.37
N ALA A 51 -3.92 24.59 -15.00
CA ALA A 51 -5.37 24.45 -14.97
C ALA A 51 -5.89 24.17 -13.53
N ALA A 52 -5.16 23.39 -12.75
CA ALA A 52 -5.51 23.11 -11.34
C ALA A 52 -5.40 24.35 -10.42
N GLU A 53 -4.57 25.35 -10.76
CA GLU A 53 -4.53 26.65 -10.08
C GLU A 53 -5.83 27.46 -10.28
N TYR A 54 -6.56 27.19 -11.38
CA TYR A 54 -7.88 27.77 -11.67
C TYR A 54 -9.04 26.87 -11.23
N ASP A 55 -8.80 25.93 -10.31
CA ASP A 55 -9.78 24.98 -9.76
C ASP A 55 -10.45 24.07 -10.81
N GLU A 56 -9.80 23.84 -11.96
CA GLU A 56 -10.28 22.86 -12.93
C GLU A 56 -10.15 21.43 -12.37
N VAL A 57 -11.29 20.85 -12.03
CA VAL A 57 -11.37 19.59 -11.26
C VAL A 57 -10.79 18.41 -12.05
N GLU A 58 -11.03 18.37 -13.36
CA GLU A 58 -10.48 17.36 -14.26
C GLU A 58 -8.94 17.45 -14.32
N ALA A 59 -8.40 18.67 -14.33
CA ALA A 59 -6.96 18.87 -14.31
C ALA A 59 -6.33 18.38 -13.00
N MET A 60 -6.98 18.62 -11.86
CA MET A 60 -6.55 18.08 -10.57
C MET A 60 -6.52 16.56 -10.56
N PHE A 61 -7.56 15.92 -11.12
CA PHE A 61 -7.61 14.48 -11.27
C PHE A 61 -6.49 13.96 -12.16
N ASN A 62 -6.31 14.54 -13.35
CA ASN A 62 -5.28 14.11 -14.30
C ASN A 62 -3.85 14.32 -13.75
N LEU A 63 -3.64 15.41 -13.00
CA LEU A 63 -2.38 15.64 -12.29
C LEU A 63 -2.14 14.59 -11.20
N GLY A 64 -3.17 14.26 -10.42
CA GLY A 64 -3.12 13.18 -9.43
C GLY A 64 -2.82 11.84 -10.09
N TYR A 65 -3.40 11.57 -11.25
CA TYR A 65 -3.15 10.36 -12.03
C TYR A 65 -1.71 10.31 -12.56
N ALA A 66 -1.20 11.41 -13.12
CA ALA A 66 0.18 11.52 -13.58
C ALA A 66 1.19 11.28 -12.46
N LEU A 67 0.96 11.87 -11.28
CA LEU A 67 1.78 11.66 -10.08
C LEU A 67 1.69 10.23 -9.54
N TYR A 68 0.51 9.60 -9.64
CA TYR A 68 0.31 8.23 -9.18
C TYR A 68 1.06 7.21 -10.04
N HIS A 69 1.10 7.42 -11.36
CA HIS A 69 1.74 6.52 -12.32
C HIS A 69 3.16 6.94 -12.71
N GLY A 70 3.60 8.15 -12.37
CA GLY A 70 4.89 8.70 -12.79
C GLY A 70 4.92 9.10 -14.27
N GLU A 71 3.78 9.56 -14.82
CA GLU A 71 3.64 9.94 -16.23
C GLU A 71 4.01 11.42 -16.44
N GLY A 72 5.17 11.66 -17.05
CA GLY A 72 5.69 13.01 -17.29
C GLY A 72 6.19 13.77 -16.06
N ILE A 73 6.16 13.12 -14.90
CA ILE A 73 6.63 13.60 -13.62
C ILE A 73 7.05 12.40 -12.78
N ASP A 74 7.97 12.58 -11.82
CA ASP A 74 8.34 11.51 -10.90
C ASP A 74 7.12 11.03 -10.08
N GLN A 75 7.02 9.71 -9.88
CA GLN A 75 5.93 9.12 -9.10
C GLN A 75 5.95 9.64 -7.66
N ASP A 76 4.82 10.20 -7.21
CA ASP A 76 4.63 10.74 -5.86
C ASP A 76 3.22 10.44 -5.36
N TYR A 77 3.06 9.31 -4.66
CA TYR A 77 1.77 8.90 -4.07
C TYR A 77 1.18 9.91 -3.06
N PRO A 78 1.95 10.54 -2.16
CA PRO A 78 1.45 11.59 -1.28
C PRO A 78 0.81 12.76 -2.03
N SER A 79 1.48 13.28 -3.03
CA SER A 79 0.96 14.37 -3.87
C SER A 79 -0.23 13.90 -4.71
N ALA A 80 -0.19 12.68 -5.26
CA ALA A 80 -1.32 12.09 -5.99
C ALA A 80 -2.58 12.01 -5.12
N ALA A 81 -2.47 11.45 -3.91
CA ALA A 81 -3.58 11.34 -2.97
C ALA A 81 -4.14 12.72 -2.55
N MET A 82 -3.26 13.71 -2.40
CA MET A 82 -3.68 15.10 -2.11
C MET A 82 -4.52 15.68 -3.28
N TRP A 83 -4.09 15.51 -4.52
CA TRP A 83 -4.81 16.01 -5.68
C TRP A 83 -6.11 15.26 -5.91
N PHE A 84 -6.14 13.93 -5.76
CA PHE A 84 -7.37 13.16 -5.79
C PHE A 84 -8.35 13.62 -4.71
N LYS A 85 -7.87 13.87 -3.48
CA LYS A 85 -8.71 14.38 -2.39
C LYS A 85 -9.30 15.75 -2.69
N ARG A 86 -8.50 16.66 -3.29
CA ARG A 86 -8.99 17.97 -3.68
C ARG A 86 -10.09 17.87 -4.74
N ALA A 87 -9.87 17.09 -5.80
CA ALA A 87 -10.86 16.85 -6.84
C ALA A 87 -12.12 16.11 -6.32
N ALA A 88 -11.95 15.11 -5.45
CA ALA A 88 -13.05 14.37 -4.83
C ALA A 88 -13.93 15.25 -3.94
N ASN A 89 -13.32 16.16 -3.17
CA ASN A 89 -14.05 17.15 -2.35
C ASN A 89 -14.87 18.13 -3.20
N MET A 90 -14.46 18.38 -4.44
CA MET A 90 -15.22 19.16 -5.42
C MET A 90 -16.26 18.33 -6.18
N GLY A 91 -16.46 17.08 -5.78
CA GLY A 91 -17.52 16.21 -6.30
C GLY A 91 -17.13 15.35 -7.49
N TYR A 92 -15.84 15.21 -7.84
CA TYR A 92 -15.40 14.44 -8.99
C TYR A 92 -15.33 12.93 -8.69
N PRO A 93 -16.21 12.10 -9.32
CA PRO A 93 -16.36 10.70 -8.89
C PRO A 93 -15.12 9.85 -9.17
N LYS A 94 -14.46 10.05 -10.33
CA LYS A 94 -13.22 9.31 -10.67
C LYS A 94 -12.10 9.55 -9.65
N ALA A 95 -11.98 10.80 -9.16
CA ALA A 95 -10.99 11.12 -8.14
C ALA A 95 -11.34 10.47 -6.79
N ALA A 96 -12.61 10.42 -6.43
CA ALA A 96 -13.06 9.74 -5.21
C ALA A 96 -12.79 8.23 -5.28
N TYR A 97 -13.00 7.62 -6.44
CA TYR A 97 -12.65 6.22 -6.69
C TYR A 97 -11.15 5.98 -6.50
N ASN A 98 -10.28 6.75 -7.17
CA ASN A 98 -8.85 6.60 -7.02
C ASN A 98 -8.36 6.91 -5.59
N LEU A 99 -8.98 7.89 -4.91
CA LEU A 99 -8.70 8.17 -3.51
C LEU A 99 -9.09 6.99 -2.60
N SER A 100 -10.17 6.26 -2.92
CA SER A 100 -10.53 5.05 -2.18
C SER A 100 -9.44 4.00 -2.28
N PHE A 101 -8.84 3.80 -3.45
CA PHE A 101 -7.68 2.92 -3.63
C PHE A 101 -6.43 3.42 -2.90
N CYS A 102 -6.19 4.73 -2.88
CA CYS A 102 -5.10 5.28 -2.07
C CYS A 102 -5.26 4.92 -0.60
N TYR A 103 -6.48 5.00 -0.04
CA TYR A 103 -6.76 4.59 1.33
C TYR A 103 -6.74 3.08 1.53
N MET A 104 -7.19 2.27 0.54
CA MET A 104 -7.11 0.81 0.62
C MET A 104 -5.67 0.30 0.68
N ASN A 105 -4.80 0.89 -0.15
CA ASN A 105 -3.43 0.40 -0.35
C ASN A 105 -2.37 1.20 0.44
N GLY A 106 -2.78 2.25 1.17
CA GLY A 106 -1.83 3.11 1.87
C GLY A 106 -0.95 3.94 0.92
N HIS A 107 -1.39 4.16 -0.33
CA HIS A 107 -0.63 4.92 -1.32
C HIS A 107 -0.74 6.43 -1.04
N GLY A 108 0.31 6.99 -0.46
CA GLY A 108 0.40 8.41 -0.14
C GLY A 108 -0.43 8.88 1.06
N VAL A 109 -1.28 8.02 1.58
CA VAL A 109 -2.09 8.22 2.81
C VAL A 109 -2.00 6.96 3.65
N PRO A 110 -2.15 7.03 4.99
CA PRO A 110 -2.28 5.83 5.81
C PRO A 110 -3.43 4.95 5.31
N CYS A 111 -3.22 3.63 5.27
CA CYS A 111 -4.29 2.69 4.96
C CYS A 111 -5.45 2.90 5.94
N ASP A 112 -6.66 3.09 5.40
CA ASP A 112 -7.87 3.39 6.18
C ASP A 112 -9.09 2.89 5.40
N TYR A 113 -9.54 1.69 5.74
CA TYR A 113 -10.63 1.04 5.03
C TYR A 113 -11.98 1.72 5.23
N ASP A 114 -12.20 2.43 6.35
CA ASP A 114 -13.42 3.20 6.57
C ASP A 114 -13.47 4.41 5.63
N LYS A 115 -12.34 5.10 5.45
CA LYS A 115 -12.24 6.19 4.48
C LYS A 115 -12.28 5.67 3.05
N ALA A 116 -11.65 4.53 2.78
CA ALA A 116 -11.71 3.89 1.47
C ALA A 116 -13.16 3.59 1.09
N LEU A 117 -13.90 2.91 1.98
CA LEU A 117 -15.32 2.63 1.77
C LEU A 117 -16.16 3.91 1.59
N LYS A 118 -15.94 4.91 2.42
CA LYS A 118 -16.65 6.20 2.33
C LYS A 118 -16.47 6.83 0.95
N TRP A 119 -15.25 6.88 0.43
CA TRP A 119 -14.97 7.46 -0.88
C TRP A 119 -15.44 6.57 -2.03
N LEU A 120 -15.40 5.24 -1.87
CA LEU A 120 -15.95 4.28 -2.83
C LEU A 120 -17.47 4.44 -2.96
N VAL A 121 -18.19 4.49 -1.83
CA VAL A 121 -19.64 4.73 -1.80
C VAL A 121 -19.98 6.09 -2.42
N PHE A 122 -19.26 7.14 -2.03
CA PHE A 122 -19.46 8.47 -2.63
C PHE A 122 -19.32 8.44 -4.16
N SER A 123 -18.30 7.78 -4.68
CA SER A 123 -18.08 7.65 -6.12
C SER A 123 -19.21 6.86 -6.80
N ALA A 124 -19.65 5.76 -6.20
CA ALA A 124 -20.74 4.92 -6.69
C ALA A 124 -22.09 5.67 -6.68
N GLU A 125 -22.40 6.42 -5.63
CA GLU A 125 -23.60 7.27 -5.53
C GLU A 125 -23.60 8.41 -6.56
N LYS A 126 -22.42 8.88 -6.95
CA LYS A 126 -22.25 9.86 -8.05
C LYS A 126 -22.34 9.23 -9.44
N GLY A 127 -22.64 7.93 -9.53
CA GLY A 127 -22.90 7.23 -10.78
C GLY A 127 -21.65 6.74 -11.50
N PHE A 128 -20.49 6.69 -10.85
CA PHE A 128 -19.30 6.12 -11.49
C PHE A 128 -19.43 4.59 -11.54
N SER A 129 -19.64 4.03 -12.73
CA SER A 129 -19.95 2.61 -12.93
C SER A 129 -18.90 1.66 -12.37
N GLN A 130 -17.61 2.01 -12.50
CA GLN A 130 -16.53 1.20 -11.95
C GLN A 130 -16.58 1.14 -10.42
N ALA A 131 -16.94 2.26 -9.74
CA ALA A 131 -17.12 2.27 -8.29
C ALA A 131 -18.35 1.45 -7.87
N GLN A 132 -19.42 1.47 -8.66
CA GLN A 132 -20.62 0.66 -8.43
C GLN A 132 -20.30 -0.84 -8.55
N LEU A 133 -19.54 -1.24 -9.58
CA LEU A 133 -19.07 -2.62 -9.73
C LEU A 133 -18.19 -3.05 -8.56
N THR A 134 -17.19 -2.25 -8.21
CA THR A 134 -16.32 -2.54 -7.07
C THR A 134 -17.09 -2.65 -5.76
N LEU A 135 -18.09 -1.78 -5.55
CA LEU A 135 -18.94 -1.85 -4.36
C LEU A 135 -19.86 -3.08 -4.38
N SER A 136 -20.34 -3.50 -5.56
CA SER A 136 -21.07 -4.77 -5.73
C SER A 136 -20.20 -5.97 -5.31
N GLU A 137 -18.95 -6.02 -5.76
CA GLU A 137 -18.00 -7.06 -5.38
C GLU A 137 -17.70 -7.04 -3.86
N CYS A 138 -17.60 -5.84 -3.28
CA CYS A 138 -17.44 -5.70 -1.83
C CYS A 138 -18.60 -6.35 -1.07
N TYR A 139 -19.85 -6.13 -1.49
CA TYR A 139 -21.01 -6.75 -0.87
C TYR A 139 -21.14 -8.24 -1.18
N GLU A 140 -20.72 -8.68 -2.37
CA GLU A 140 -20.75 -10.10 -2.77
C GLU A 140 -19.81 -10.94 -1.90
N HIS A 141 -18.62 -10.43 -1.64
CA HIS A 141 -17.57 -11.16 -0.92
C HIS A 141 -17.46 -10.78 0.56
N GLY A 142 -18.21 -9.79 1.04
CA GLY A 142 -18.11 -9.29 2.41
C GLY A 142 -16.77 -8.58 2.68
N VAL A 143 -16.22 -7.89 1.68
CA VAL A 143 -14.98 -7.11 1.76
C VAL A 143 -15.34 -5.66 2.05
N LEU A 144 -14.73 -5.03 3.03
CA LEU A 144 -15.03 -3.68 3.52
C LEU A 144 -16.43 -3.51 4.15
N VAL A 145 -17.40 -4.33 3.77
CA VAL A 145 -18.80 -4.34 4.23
C VAL A 145 -19.20 -5.76 4.62
N GLU A 146 -20.29 -5.90 5.38
CA GLU A 146 -20.89 -7.22 5.59
C GLU A 146 -21.42 -7.78 4.25
N GLN A 147 -21.32 -9.10 4.07
CA GLN A 147 -21.82 -9.74 2.86
C GLN A 147 -23.34 -9.53 2.74
N ASP A 148 -23.75 -8.95 1.63
CA ASP A 148 -25.15 -8.74 1.28
C ASP A 148 -25.36 -8.92 -0.22
N LEU A 149 -25.87 -10.09 -0.62
CA LEU A 149 -26.12 -10.41 -2.02
C LEU A 149 -27.29 -9.60 -2.64
N ALA A 150 -28.13 -8.98 -1.84
CA ALA A 150 -29.20 -8.11 -2.35
C ALA A 150 -28.61 -6.74 -2.71
N GLU A 151 -27.81 -6.14 -1.83
CA GLU A 151 -27.09 -4.89 -2.12
C GLU A 151 -26.06 -5.10 -3.26
N SER A 152 -25.35 -6.24 -3.31
CA SER A 152 -24.47 -6.55 -4.43
C SER A 152 -25.21 -6.47 -5.77
N ARG A 153 -26.34 -7.18 -5.90
CA ARG A 153 -27.16 -7.13 -7.13
C ARG A 153 -27.65 -5.74 -7.46
N ARG A 154 -28.09 -4.99 -6.46
CA ARG A 154 -28.56 -3.60 -6.64
C ARG A 154 -27.45 -2.72 -7.24
N TRP A 155 -26.25 -2.75 -6.70
CA TRP A 155 -25.13 -1.95 -7.21
C TRP A 155 -24.70 -2.40 -8.60
N LYS A 156 -24.77 -3.71 -8.89
CA LYS A 156 -24.50 -4.23 -10.23
C LYS A 156 -25.51 -3.73 -11.26
N GLU A 157 -26.79 -3.82 -10.96
CA GLU A 157 -27.86 -3.29 -11.82
C GLU A 157 -27.72 -1.78 -12.07
N MET A 158 -27.31 -1.04 -11.04
CA MET A 158 -27.04 0.40 -11.19
C MET A 158 -25.85 0.66 -12.12
N SER A 159 -24.81 -0.16 -12.07
CA SER A 159 -23.64 -0.01 -12.95
C SER A 159 -23.97 -0.29 -14.43
N GLU A 160 -24.88 -1.21 -14.68
CA GLU A 160 -25.36 -1.57 -16.02
C GLU A 160 -26.37 -0.54 -16.60
N SER A 161 -27.09 0.17 -15.72
CA SER A 161 -28.06 1.20 -16.10
C SER A 161 -27.48 2.61 -16.17
N SER A 162 -26.25 2.80 -15.74
CA SER A 162 -25.58 4.10 -15.79
C SER A 162 -25.11 4.40 -17.21
N GLU A 163 -26.01 4.98 -18.03
CA GLU A 163 -25.65 5.68 -19.25
C GLU A 163 -24.94 7.01 -18.89
N LEU A 164 -23.72 6.94 -18.38
CA LEU A 164 -22.83 8.06 -18.46
C LEU A 164 -22.03 7.94 -19.76
N PRO A 165 -21.86 9.05 -20.52
CA PRO A 165 -20.99 9.02 -21.67
C PRO A 165 -19.62 8.55 -21.18
N SER A 166 -19.22 7.39 -21.66
CA SER A 166 -17.90 6.85 -21.51
C SER A 166 -16.92 7.85 -22.14
N PHE A 167 -16.36 8.72 -21.31
CA PHE A 167 -15.05 9.26 -21.59
C PHE A 167 -14.07 8.21 -21.04
N ASP A 168 -14.20 7.03 -21.60
CA ASP A 168 -13.13 6.06 -21.59
C ASP A 168 -12.01 6.68 -22.43
N ILE A 169 -10.87 6.87 -21.79
CA ILE A 169 -9.62 6.75 -22.52
C ILE A 169 -9.50 5.25 -22.80
N GLN A 170 -10.34 4.74 -23.67
CA GLN A 170 -10.12 3.50 -24.38
C GLN A 170 -9.02 3.80 -25.39
N LEU A 171 -7.91 3.15 -25.21
CA LEU A 171 -6.88 2.92 -26.23
C LEU A 171 -7.45 1.95 -27.28
N ASP A 172 -8.50 2.36 -27.99
CA ASP A 172 -8.94 1.69 -29.21
C ASP A 172 -9.33 2.75 -30.22
N GLY A 173 -8.45 2.84 -31.23
CA GLY A 173 -8.68 3.72 -32.37
C GLY A 173 -9.80 3.22 -33.26
N GLU A 174 -10.88 3.98 -33.38
CA GLU A 174 -11.67 4.02 -34.58
C GLU A 174 -11.86 5.48 -35.03
N LEU A 175 -11.37 5.73 -36.23
CA LEU A 175 -11.40 6.99 -36.93
C LEU A 175 -12.85 7.32 -37.35
N HIS A 176 -13.39 8.44 -36.91
CA HIS A 176 -14.49 9.07 -37.59
C HIS A 176 -13.94 9.95 -38.71
N GLU A 177 -14.27 9.56 -39.96
CA GLU A 177 -14.05 10.35 -41.16
C GLU A 177 -14.73 11.71 -41.02
N ARG A 178 -13.95 12.78 -41.16
CA ARG A 178 -14.44 14.09 -41.52
C ARG A 178 -13.83 14.46 -42.86
N ASP A 179 -14.71 14.58 -43.85
CA ASP A 179 -14.41 15.19 -45.15
C ASP A 179 -13.87 16.61 -44.96
N GLY A 180 -12.72 16.88 -45.56
CA GLY A 180 -12.16 18.21 -45.66
C GLY A 180 -10.71 18.15 -46.14
N GLN A 181 -10.52 18.41 -47.42
CA GLN A 181 -9.24 18.45 -48.10
C GLN A 181 -8.23 19.33 -47.39
N ASP A 182 -7.09 18.74 -47.01
CA ASP A 182 -5.80 19.41 -46.97
C ASP A 182 -4.67 18.36 -47.06
N THR A 183 -3.63 18.74 -47.81
CA THR A 183 -2.51 17.93 -48.24
C THR A 183 -1.76 17.18 -47.14
N PRO A 184 -1.30 15.93 -47.36
CA PRO A 184 -0.71 15.11 -46.35
C PRO A 184 0.71 15.56 -45.98
N ALA A 185 0.92 15.91 -44.73
CA ALA A 185 2.25 15.88 -44.12
C ALA A 185 2.73 14.41 -44.00
N PRO A 186 4.04 14.12 -44.06
CA PRO A 186 4.55 12.76 -44.03
C PRO A 186 4.15 12.07 -42.73
N PRO A 187 3.87 10.75 -42.73
CA PRO A 187 3.37 10.03 -41.56
C PRO A 187 4.40 10.05 -40.46
N ILE A 188 4.05 10.71 -39.36
CA ILE A 188 4.74 10.57 -38.09
C ILE A 188 4.42 9.13 -37.62
N GLN A 189 5.43 8.25 -37.61
CA GLN A 189 5.31 6.92 -37.02
C GLN A 189 5.00 7.09 -35.54
N GLN A 190 3.76 6.84 -35.16
CA GLN A 190 3.37 6.78 -33.75
C GLN A 190 4.11 5.62 -33.10
N LYS A 191 5.01 5.92 -32.15
CA LYS A 191 5.67 4.92 -31.33
C LYS A 191 4.62 4.27 -30.45
N LYS A 192 4.42 2.96 -30.58
CA LYS A 192 3.46 2.20 -29.77
C LYS A 192 4.10 1.77 -28.46
N ILE A 193 3.29 1.71 -27.39
CA ILE A 193 3.67 1.13 -26.10
C ILE A 193 4.11 -0.33 -26.34
N PRO A 194 5.25 -0.78 -25.78
CA PRO A 194 5.72 -2.13 -25.98
C PRO A 194 4.80 -3.13 -25.28
N VAL A 195 4.61 -4.30 -25.87
CA VAL A 195 3.95 -5.44 -25.21
C VAL A 195 5.00 -6.50 -24.96
N ILE A 196 5.10 -6.97 -23.72
CA ILE A 196 6.05 -8.00 -23.31
C ILE A 196 5.31 -9.30 -22.98
N LYS A 197 5.88 -10.44 -23.37
CA LYS A 197 5.42 -11.77 -22.99
C LYS A 197 6.57 -12.59 -22.48
N ILE A 198 6.37 -13.33 -21.40
CA ILE A 198 7.31 -14.34 -20.93
C ILE A 198 7.05 -15.62 -21.72
N LEU A 199 8.08 -16.13 -22.42
CA LEU A 199 7.99 -17.37 -23.19
C LEU A 199 8.46 -18.58 -22.38
N TYR A 200 9.43 -18.35 -21.48
CA TYR A 200 10.02 -19.37 -20.63
C TYR A 200 10.70 -18.71 -19.42
N PRO A 201 10.64 -19.29 -18.22
CA PRO A 201 9.83 -20.46 -17.87
C PRO A 201 8.33 -20.17 -17.92
N ARG A 202 7.51 -21.21 -17.90
CA ARG A 202 6.04 -21.05 -17.79
C ARG A 202 5.68 -20.76 -16.34
N ASP A 203 4.49 -20.20 -16.15
CA ASP A 203 3.93 -20.03 -14.82
C ASP A 203 3.90 -21.39 -14.07
N GLN A 204 4.19 -21.37 -12.77
CA GLN A 204 4.34 -22.53 -11.89
C GLN A 204 5.43 -23.54 -12.33
N SER A 205 6.42 -23.10 -13.10
CA SER A 205 7.58 -23.95 -13.43
C SER A 205 8.47 -24.18 -12.22
N PHE A 206 8.97 -25.40 -12.09
CA PHE A 206 9.95 -25.77 -11.08
C PHE A 206 11.36 -25.29 -11.45
N PHE A 207 12.14 -24.90 -10.45
CA PHE A 207 13.56 -24.55 -10.62
C PHE A 207 14.40 -25.05 -9.44
N HIS A 208 15.71 -25.21 -9.66
CA HIS A 208 16.66 -25.76 -8.66
C HIS A 208 18.00 -25.03 -8.62
N THR A 209 18.13 -23.93 -9.36
CA THR A 209 19.35 -23.11 -9.45
C THR A 209 19.11 -21.75 -8.85
N ASP A 210 20.16 -21.05 -8.44
CA ASP A 210 20.05 -19.69 -7.90
C ASP A 210 19.91 -18.62 -9.01
N GLN A 211 20.00 -19.06 -10.27
CA GLN A 211 19.74 -18.22 -11.45
C GLN A 211 18.78 -18.92 -12.39
N VAL A 212 17.83 -18.16 -12.92
CA VAL A 212 16.85 -18.65 -13.89
C VAL A 212 16.99 -17.87 -15.19
N LYS A 213 17.00 -18.59 -16.31
CA LYS A 213 16.97 -17.98 -17.66
C LYS A 213 15.52 -17.68 -18.02
N VAL A 214 15.20 -16.40 -18.18
CA VAL A 214 13.87 -15.94 -18.60
C VAL A 214 13.96 -15.52 -20.06
N LYS A 215 13.24 -16.25 -20.93
CA LYS A 215 13.03 -15.87 -22.33
C LYS A 215 11.75 -15.06 -22.43
N TYR A 216 11.83 -13.95 -23.12
CA TYR A 216 10.68 -13.08 -23.35
C TYR A 216 10.58 -12.68 -24.82
N GLN A 217 9.43 -12.18 -25.21
CA GLN A 217 9.16 -11.61 -26.52
C GLN A 217 8.60 -10.21 -26.34
N LEU A 218 9.16 -9.26 -27.08
CA LEU A 218 8.59 -7.94 -27.24
C LEU A 218 7.74 -7.93 -28.51
N LEU A 219 6.47 -7.61 -28.37
CA LEU A 219 5.51 -7.52 -29.46
C LEU A 219 5.18 -6.03 -29.66
N ALA A 220 5.92 -5.38 -30.55
CA ALA A 220 5.56 -4.06 -31.07
C ALA A 220 6.25 -3.85 -32.41
N ASP A 221 5.53 -3.26 -33.36
CA ASP A 221 6.10 -2.83 -34.63
C ASP A 221 7.03 -1.63 -34.37
N GLY A 222 8.31 -1.76 -34.76
CA GLY A 222 9.29 -0.68 -34.63
C GLY A 222 10.10 -0.71 -33.34
N LEU A 223 10.57 -1.89 -32.92
CA LEU A 223 11.52 -2.04 -31.82
C LEU A 223 12.86 -1.40 -32.16
N GLU A 224 12.97 -0.13 -31.88
CA GLU A 224 14.24 0.58 -31.88
C GLU A 224 15.06 0.22 -30.63
N ASN A 225 16.38 0.45 -30.70
CA ASN A 225 17.36 0.18 -29.65
C ASN A 225 17.10 0.89 -28.28
N SER A 226 15.96 1.58 -28.14
CA SER A 226 15.59 2.37 -26.97
C SER A 226 14.68 1.65 -25.95
N THR A 227 14.09 0.49 -26.29
CA THR A 227 13.22 -0.24 -25.35
C THR A 227 14.03 -0.91 -24.26
N LYS A 228 13.75 -0.56 -23.00
CA LYS A 228 14.36 -1.13 -21.80
C LYS A 228 13.43 -2.19 -21.22
N VAL A 229 13.99 -3.32 -20.80
CA VAL A 229 13.25 -4.35 -20.07
C VAL A 229 13.69 -4.34 -18.62
N PHE A 230 12.72 -4.38 -17.72
CA PHE A 230 12.91 -4.38 -16.28
C PHE A 230 12.43 -5.72 -15.71
N VAL A 231 13.14 -6.17 -14.69
CA VAL A 231 12.84 -7.41 -13.96
C VAL A 231 12.66 -7.10 -12.50
N LEU A 232 11.60 -7.63 -11.92
CA LEU A 232 11.40 -7.68 -10.49
C LEU A 232 11.35 -9.14 -10.05
N VAL A 233 11.90 -9.42 -8.89
CA VAL A 233 11.78 -10.71 -8.20
C VAL A 233 11.11 -10.42 -6.87
N ASP A 234 9.91 -10.96 -6.66
CA ASP A 234 9.05 -10.67 -5.51
C ASP A 234 8.85 -9.16 -5.28
N GLY A 235 8.62 -8.41 -6.38
CA GLY A 235 8.44 -6.95 -6.33
C GLY A 235 9.74 -6.15 -6.20
N VAL A 236 10.89 -6.79 -6.00
CA VAL A 236 12.18 -6.11 -5.87
C VAL A 236 12.86 -6.00 -7.23
N LYS A 237 13.09 -4.77 -7.69
CA LYS A 237 13.77 -4.49 -8.96
C LYS A 237 15.21 -5.03 -8.93
N LYS A 238 15.57 -5.80 -9.96
CA LYS A 238 16.93 -6.31 -10.13
C LYS A 238 17.70 -5.48 -11.14
N ASP A 239 18.91 -5.08 -10.76
CA ASP A 239 19.83 -4.40 -11.68
C ASP A 239 20.43 -5.38 -12.68
N LEU A 240 20.05 -5.23 -13.94
CA LEU A 240 20.59 -6.03 -15.05
C LEU A 240 21.92 -5.46 -15.60
N ASN A 241 22.63 -4.64 -14.81
CA ASN A 241 23.73 -3.80 -15.30
C ASN A 241 24.98 -4.54 -15.81
N ASN A 242 25.07 -5.85 -15.69
CA ASN A 242 26.29 -6.58 -16.08
C ASN A 242 26.18 -7.42 -17.37
N ASN A 243 25.05 -7.45 -18.07
CA ASN A 243 24.92 -8.35 -19.23
C ASN A 243 24.54 -7.64 -20.54
N ARG A 244 25.48 -6.86 -21.10
CA ARG A 244 25.37 -6.35 -22.49
C ARG A 244 25.23 -7.49 -23.53
N ALA A 245 25.74 -8.68 -23.24
CA ALA A 245 25.69 -9.84 -24.14
C ALA A 245 24.29 -10.53 -24.18
N VAL A 246 23.45 -10.35 -23.18
CA VAL A 246 22.16 -11.05 -23.05
C VAL A 246 21.04 -10.36 -23.83
N ARG A 247 21.17 -9.08 -24.16
CA ARG A 247 20.17 -8.33 -24.94
C ARG A 247 19.96 -8.83 -26.39
N GLN A 248 20.93 -9.55 -26.95
CA GLN A 248 20.83 -10.03 -28.33
C GLN A 248 19.91 -11.24 -28.53
N ALA A 249 19.48 -11.93 -27.45
CA ALA A 249 18.71 -13.18 -27.56
C ALA A 249 17.33 -13.15 -26.90
N ASN A 250 16.79 -11.99 -26.48
CA ASN A 250 15.54 -11.90 -25.70
C ASN A 250 15.53 -12.85 -24.48
N THR A 251 16.68 -12.98 -23.83
CA THR A 251 16.87 -13.85 -22.67
C THR A 251 17.56 -13.07 -21.57
N LEU A 252 17.08 -13.22 -20.35
CA LEU A 252 17.63 -12.62 -19.13
C LEU A 252 18.03 -13.73 -18.17
N GLU A 253 19.18 -13.58 -17.55
CA GLU A 253 19.56 -14.39 -16.39
C GLU A 253 19.20 -13.62 -15.15
N VAL A 254 18.32 -14.21 -14.33
CA VAL A 254 17.72 -13.56 -13.17
C VAL A 254 18.13 -14.33 -11.93
N ASP A 255 18.77 -13.63 -10.98
CA ASP A 255 19.06 -14.19 -9.66
C ASP A 255 17.76 -14.35 -8.89
N VAL A 256 17.48 -15.56 -8.45
CA VAL A 256 16.26 -15.93 -7.73
C VAL A 256 16.57 -16.45 -6.34
N PRO A 257 15.70 -16.21 -5.35
CA PRO A 257 15.89 -16.71 -4.01
C PRO A 257 15.76 -18.23 -3.97
N ASN A 258 16.30 -18.84 -2.90
CA ASN A 258 16.22 -20.28 -2.68
C ASN A 258 14.86 -20.70 -2.10
N ARG A 259 13.76 -20.21 -2.66
CA ARG A 259 12.37 -20.48 -2.32
C ARG A 259 11.49 -20.16 -3.52
N ASP A 260 10.21 -20.46 -3.43
CA ASP A 260 9.23 -19.98 -4.40
C ASP A 260 9.34 -18.46 -4.54
N CYS A 261 9.24 -18.00 -5.77
CA CYS A 261 9.30 -16.57 -6.05
C CYS A 261 8.44 -16.19 -7.27
N THR A 262 8.15 -14.91 -7.38
CA THR A 262 7.46 -14.34 -8.54
C THR A 262 8.45 -13.50 -9.35
N ILE A 263 8.54 -13.79 -10.65
CA ILE A 263 9.30 -12.95 -11.58
C ILE A 263 8.30 -12.12 -12.37
N THR A 264 8.47 -10.79 -12.34
CA THR A 264 7.66 -9.84 -13.10
C THR A 264 8.54 -9.12 -14.11
N LEU A 265 8.10 -9.06 -15.36
CA LEU A 265 8.74 -8.29 -16.42
C LEU A 265 7.84 -7.16 -16.88
N TYR A 266 8.43 -6.00 -17.14
CA TYR A 266 7.79 -4.95 -17.93
C TYR A 266 8.80 -4.30 -18.86
N ALA A 267 8.33 -3.75 -19.95
CA ALA A 267 9.14 -3.05 -20.94
C ALA A 267 8.80 -1.56 -20.95
N GLN A 268 9.78 -0.73 -21.18
CA GLN A 268 9.63 0.73 -21.26
C GLN A 268 10.29 1.25 -22.53
N ASN A 269 9.59 2.10 -23.25
CA ASN A 269 10.14 2.91 -24.33
C ASN A 269 9.69 4.38 -24.17
N GLU A 270 9.93 5.20 -25.18
CA GLU A 270 9.53 6.61 -25.18
C GLU A 270 8.02 6.80 -25.22
N ALA A 271 7.24 5.79 -25.62
CA ALA A 271 5.78 5.84 -25.64
C ALA A 271 5.14 5.45 -24.30
N GLY A 272 5.89 4.79 -23.38
CA GLY A 272 5.40 4.40 -22.06
C GLY A 272 5.87 3.02 -21.61
N ASN A 273 5.27 2.54 -20.51
CA ASN A 273 5.53 1.23 -19.94
C ASN A 273 4.51 0.20 -20.45
N SER A 274 4.98 -1.02 -20.70
CA SER A 274 4.08 -2.14 -20.96
C SER A 274 3.31 -2.52 -19.70
N GLU A 275 2.18 -3.22 -19.86
CA GLU A 275 1.59 -3.98 -18.77
C GLU A 275 2.64 -4.98 -18.22
N PRO A 276 2.75 -5.10 -16.89
CA PRO A 276 3.65 -6.09 -16.28
C PRO A 276 3.12 -7.51 -16.50
N VAL A 277 4.02 -8.44 -16.80
CA VAL A 277 3.69 -9.86 -16.92
C VAL A 277 4.44 -10.64 -15.88
N SER A 278 3.73 -11.40 -15.06
CA SER A 278 4.30 -12.15 -13.94
C SER A 278 4.17 -13.65 -14.16
N ILE A 279 5.16 -14.38 -13.66
CA ILE A 279 5.14 -15.85 -13.51
C ILE A 279 5.57 -16.21 -12.09
N ARG A 280 4.93 -17.19 -11.51
CA ARG A 280 5.36 -17.81 -10.26
C ARG A 280 6.29 -18.98 -10.57
N LEU A 281 7.41 -19.04 -9.88
CA LEU A 281 8.34 -20.15 -9.94
C LEU A 281 8.34 -20.93 -8.64
N ILE A 282 8.34 -22.24 -8.74
CA ILE A 282 8.31 -23.17 -7.61
C ILE A 282 9.69 -23.78 -7.43
N ARG A 283 10.28 -23.66 -6.25
CA ARG A 283 11.60 -24.26 -5.96
C ARG A 283 11.47 -25.78 -5.82
N GLU A 284 12.08 -26.53 -6.75
CA GLU A 284 12.09 -27.97 -6.68
C GLU A 284 13.17 -28.45 -5.69
N ASN A 285 12.80 -29.42 -4.83
CA ASN A 285 13.69 -30.03 -3.84
C ASN A 285 14.46 -29.02 -2.98
N VAL A 286 13.74 -28.23 -2.22
CA VAL A 286 14.37 -27.51 -1.13
C VAL A 286 14.77 -28.54 -0.07
N ALA A 287 16.03 -29.01 -0.09
CA ALA A 287 16.56 -29.73 1.05
C ALA A 287 16.26 -28.91 2.31
N GLN A 288 15.86 -29.54 3.42
CA GLN A 288 15.47 -28.85 4.66
C GLN A 288 16.44 -27.74 5.10
N GLY A 289 17.72 -27.79 4.65
CA GLY A 289 18.73 -26.77 4.91
C GLY A 289 18.60 -25.45 4.13
N ASN A 290 17.72 -25.36 3.13
CA ASN A 290 17.56 -24.19 2.26
C ASN A 290 16.20 -23.47 2.40
N LEU A 291 15.30 -23.98 3.27
CA LEU A 291 14.08 -23.27 3.62
C LEU A 291 14.41 -21.96 4.36
N PRO A 292 13.61 -20.89 4.18
CA PRO A 292 13.76 -19.70 4.99
C PRO A 292 13.65 -20.05 6.47
N ARG A 293 14.35 -19.30 7.32
CA ARG A 293 14.17 -19.34 8.77
C ARG A 293 13.23 -18.22 9.17
N LEU A 294 12.49 -18.43 10.24
CA LEU A 294 11.65 -17.41 10.85
C LEU A 294 12.28 -16.96 12.17
N PHE A 295 12.54 -15.68 12.25
CA PHE A 295 13.04 -15.05 13.47
C PHE A 295 11.93 -14.20 14.08
N CYS A 296 11.72 -14.30 15.38
CA CYS A 296 10.73 -13.48 16.08
C CYS A 296 11.32 -12.90 17.35
N VAL A 297 11.18 -11.58 17.51
CA VAL A 297 11.36 -10.89 18.80
C VAL A 297 9.98 -10.50 19.28
N ALA A 298 9.55 -11.03 20.42
CA ALA A 298 8.28 -10.74 21.05
C ALA A 298 8.50 -10.03 22.39
N ILE A 299 8.04 -8.78 22.48
CA ILE A 299 8.23 -7.92 23.64
C ILE A 299 6.87 -7.62 24.27
N GLY A 300 6.75 -7.88 25.59
CA GLY A 300 5.53 -7.61 26.35
C GLY A 300 5.84 -6.95 27.67
N ILE A 301 5.39 -5.71 27.88
CA ILE A 301 5.68 -4.94 29.09
C ILE A 301 4.36 -4.53 29.74
N GLY A 302 4.11 -5.06 30.91
CA GLY A 302 2.93 -4.79 31.73
C GLY A 302 3.25 -4.00 32.99
N ASP A 303 4.46 -4.12 33.52
CA ASP A 303 4.90 -3.48 34.76
C ASP A 303 5.84 -2.30 34.44
N TYR A 304 5.45 -1.10 34.82
CA TYR A 304 6.18 0.13 34.57
C TYR A 304 6.61 0.79 35.86
N GLN A 305 7.85 1.28 35.91
CA GLN A 305 8.40 2.02 37.06
C GLN A 305 7.97 3.50 37.07
N ASP A 306 7.36 3.98 35.99
CA ASP A 306 6.82 5.34 35.89
C ASP A 306 5.41 5.37 36.47
N GLU A 307 5.22 6.06 37.60
CA GLU A 307 3.90 6.21 38.26
C GLU A 307 2.84 6.87 37.34
N LYS A 308 3.25 7.57 36.27
CA LYS A 308 2.36 8.19 35.29
C LYS A 308 1.80 7.16 34.31
N LEU A 309 2.40 5.99 34.21
CA LEU A 309 2.00 4.93 33.30
C LEU A 309 1.23 3.85 34.05
N PRO A 310 -0.06 3.65 33.78
CA PRO A 310 -0.81 2.59 34.42
C PRO A 310 -0.28 1.21 33.99
N PRO A 311 -0.28 0.21 34.88
CA PRO A 311 0.11 -1.14 34.54
C PRO A 311 -0.85 -1.73 33.49
N LEU A 312 -0.30 -2.53 32.56
CA LEU A 312 -1.05 -3.25 31.52
C LEU A 312 -1.11 -4.74 31.87
N LYS A 313 -2.30 -5.31 31.85
CA LYS A 313 -2.53 -6.66 32.43
C LYS A 313 -2.19 -7.80 31.47
N LEU A 314 -2.26 -7.58 30.17
CA LEU A 314 -2.20 -8.64 29.18
C LEU A 314 -0.93 -8.61 28.31
N CYS A 315 -0.14 -7.54 28.31
CA CYS A 315 0.97 -7.37 27.38
C CYS A 315 2.05 -8.47 27.47
N THR A 316 2.41 -8.90 28.68
CA THR A 316 3.36 -10.01 28.90
C THR A 316 2.81 -11.34 28.39
N LYS A 317 1.51 -11.56 28.61
CA LYS A 317 0.81 -12.73 28.09
C LYS A 317 0.68 -12.67 26.56
N ASP A 318 0.37 -11.53 26.03
CA ASP A 318 0.25 -11.31 24.59
C ASP A 318 1.55 -11.67 23.85
N ALA A 319 2.68 -11.19 24.35
CA ALA A 319 3.98 -11.53 23.81
C ALA A 319 4.30 -13.02 23.90
N SER A 320 3.99 -13.64 25.05
CA SER A 320 4.25 -15.06 25.27
C SER A 320 3.38 -15.96 24.40
N ASP A 321 2.07 -15.70 24.33
CA ASP A 321 1.13 -16.48 23.53
C ASP A 321 1.42 -16.33 22.01
N PHE A 322 1.79 -15.12 21.57
CA PHE A 322 2.18 -14.89 20.18
C PHE A 322 3.48 -15.62 19.85
N ALA A 323 4.50 -15.52 20.71
CA ALA A 323 5.77 -16.22 20.56
C ALA A 323 5.58 -17.75 20.50
N GLU A 324 4.73 -18.31 21.36
CA GLU A 324 4.36 -19.73 21.31
C GLU A 324 3.68 -20.10 19.99
N THR A 325 2.79 -19.24 19.49
CA THR A 325 2.10 -19.44 18.23
C THR A 325 3.07 -19.43 17.05
N VAL A 326 4.05 -18.53 17.05
CA VAL A 326 5.09 -18.44 16.02
C VAL A 326 6.01 -19.66 16.08
N SER A 327 6.44 -20.09 17.27
CA SER A 327 7.35 -21.23 17.43
C SER A 327 6.81 -22.54 16.87
N LYS A 328 5.48 -22.70 16.83
CA LYS A 328 4.78 -23.86 16.23
C LYS A 328 4.81 -23.88 14.70
N LYS A 329 5.36 -22.85 14.04
CA LYS A 329 5.44 -22.77 12.56
C LYS A 329 6.68 -23.43 11.99
N LYS A 330 7.52 -24.05 12.79
CA LYS A 330 8.68 -24.83 12.33
C LYS A 330 8.23 -25.97 11.43
N GLY A 331 8.87 -26.09 10.26
CA GLY A 331 8.51 -27.11 9.26
C GLY A 331 7.47 -26.63 8.21
N LEU A 332 6.91 -25.39 8.34
CA LEU A 332 5.82 -24.90 7.48
C LEU A 332 5.96 -23.40 7.10
N PRO A 333 6.64 -23.02 6.12
CA PRO A 333 7.68 -23.60 5.27
C PRO A 333 9.10 -23.31 5.81
N PHE A 334 9.31 -23.24 7.10
CA PHE A 334 10.56 -22.78 7.71
C PHE A 334 11.49 -23.93 8.09
N ALA A 335 12.76 -23.83 7.70
CA ALA A 335 13.81 -24.77 8.14
C ALA A 335 13.99 -24.72 9.66
N ASP A 336 13.90 -23.53 10.22
CA ASP A 336 14.00 -23.28 11.65
C ASP A 336 13.15 -22.07 12.05
N VAL A 337 12.72 -22.05 13.31
CA VAL A 337 12.01 -20.90 13.92
C VAL A 337 12.71 -20.56 15.23
N GLN A 338 13.23 -19.35 15.29
CA GLN A 338 13.92 -18.84 16.47
C GLN A 338 13.14 -17.69 17.08
N VAL A 339 12.85 -17.78 18.36
CA VAL A 339 12.04 -16.81 19.08
C VAL A 339 12.77 -16.30 20.31
N LYS A 340 12.88 -14.97 20.43
CA LYS A 340 13.28 -14.29 21.66
C LYS A 340 12.07 -13.62 22.27
N ILE A 341 11.86 -13.86 23.57
CA ILE A 341 10.78 -13.25 24.34
C ILE A 341 11.42 -12.34 25.39
N LEU A 342 10.96 -11.11 25.46
CA LEU A 342 11.38 -10.13 26.45
C LEU A 342 10.13 -9.66 27.20
N THR A 343 10.07 -9.90 28.50
CA THR A 343 8.91 -9.52 29.33
C THR A 343 9.34 -8.74 30.56
N ASP A 344 8.62 -7.66 30.86
CA ASP A 344 8.85 -6.80 32.02
C ASP A 344 10.35 -6.55 32.29
N LYS A 345 10.92 -7.09 33.36
CA LYS A 345 12.32 -6.85 33.78
C LYS A 345 13.36 -7.27 32.74
N GLU A 346 13.00 -8.16 31.84
CA GLU A 346 13.85 -8.66 30.76
C GLU A 346 13.65 -7.84 29.46
N ALA A 347 12.90 -6.74 29.52
CA ALA A 347 12.61 -5.86 28.41
C ALA A 347 13.10 -4.42 28.68
N SER A 348 14.33 -4.28 29.21
CA SER A 348 14.98 -2.99 29.32
C SER A 348 15.33 -2.42 27.95
N ARG A 349 15.71 -1.14 27.90
CA ARG A 349 16.20 -0.52 26.67
C ARG A 349 17.39 -1.29 26.06
N SER A 350 18.33 -1.74 26.88
CA SER A 350 19.49 -2.55 26.44
C SER A 350 19.05 -3.87 25.82
N ASP A 351 18.13 -4.59 26.48
CA ASP A 351 17.65 -5.89 26.00
C ASP A 351 16.95 -5.74 24.65
N MET A 352 16.19 -4.65 24.43
CA MET A 352 15.56 -4.35 23.15
C MET A 352 16.60 -4.08 22.04
N PHE A 353 17.70 -3.37 22.34
CA PHE A 353 18.81 -3.19 21.40
C PHE A 353 19.48 -4.51 21.07
N GLU A 354 19.82 -5.32 22.08
CA GLU A 354 20.45 -6.63 21.89
C GLU A 354 19.57 -7.60 21.08
N ALA A 355 18.25 -7.51 21.24
CA ALA A 355 17.32 -8.31 20.43
C ALA A 355 17.31 -7.88 18.96
N MET A 356 17.38 -6.57 18.68
CA MET A 356 17.46 -6.06 17.31
C MET A 356 18.83 -6.36 16.68
N GLU A 357 19.93 -6.22 17.42
CA GLU A 357 21.26 -6.62 16.97
C GLU A 357 21.33 -8.11 16.63
N TRP A 358 20.69 -8.95 17.42
CA TRP A 358 20.57 -10.37 17.13
C TRP A 358 19.86 -10.61 15.79
N LEU A 359 18.77 -9.91 15.49
CA LEU A 359 18.13 -10.01 14.18
C LEU A 359 19.07 -9.61 13.04
N GLN A 360 19.84 -8.52 13.22
CA GLN A 360 20.80 -8.06 12.20
C GLN A 360 21.92 -9.08 11.94
N GLN A 361 22.41 -9.73 12.99
CA GLN A 361 23.56 -10.66 12.91
C GLN A 361 23.16 -12.04 12.36
N GLU A 362 21.98 -12.54 12.72
CA GLU A 362 21.59 -13.92 12.44
C GLU A 362 20.84 -14.08 11.11
N THR A 363 20.22 -13.00 10.61
CA THR A 363 19.32 -13.12 9.45
C THR A 363 20.03 -12.95 8.12
N THR A 364 19.52 -13.65 7.13
CA THR A 364 19.94 -13.56 5.73
C THR A 364 18.79 -13.05 4.85
N PRO A 365 19.05 -12.59 3.62
CA PRO A 365 18.01 -12.09 2.72
C PRO A 365 16.85 -13.07 2.44
N ASN A 366 17.09 -14.37 2.70
CA ASN A 366 16.07 -15.41 2.50
C ASN A 366 15.12 -15.58 3.69
N ASP A 367 15.48 -15.05 4.86
CA ASP A 367 14.73 -15.24 6.10
C ASP A 367 13.53 -14.27 6.21
N ILE A 368 12.68 -14.51 7.21
CA ILE A 368 11.61 -13.61 7.60
C ILE A 368 11.81 -13.23 9.07
N CYS A 369 11.70 -11.94 9.36
CA CYS A 369 11.77 -11.41 10.71
C CYS A 369 10.42 -10.86 11.16
N ILE A 370 10.06 -11.13 12.39
CA ILE A 370 8.91 -10.55 13.06
C ILE A 370 9.40 -9.82 14.33
N PHE A 371 8.95 -8.58 14.47
CA PHE A 371 9.06 -7.82 15.70
C PHE A 371 7.66 -7.56 16.23
N PHE A 372 7.35 -8.12 17.38
CA PHE A 372 6.10 -7.93 18.08
C PHE A 372 6.34 -7.11 19.35
N TYR A 373 5.53 -6.09 19.55
CA TYR A 373 5.57 -5.27 20.75
C TYR A 373 4.16 -5.07 21.32
N ALA A 374 3.98 -5.41 22.59
CA ALA A 374 2.79 -5.11 23.39
C ALA A 374 3.21 -4.30 24.62
N GLY A 375 2.72 -3.05 24.72
CA GLY A 375 3.12 -2.15 25.80
C GLY A 375 2.75 -0.69 25.55
N HIS A 376 3.24 0.19 26.41
CA HIS A 376 3.05 1.62 26.25
C HIS A 376 3.93 2.22 25.16
N GLY A 377 3.33 3.07 24.31
CA GLY A 377 4.02 4.01 23.44
C GLY A 377 3.84 5.44 23.95
N TYR A 378 4.82 6.27 23.73
CA TYR A 378 4.82 7.69 24.12
C TYR A 378 5.30 8.58 22.97
N CYS A 379 4.65 9.74 22.80
CA CYS A 379 5.15 10.80 21.95
C CYS A 379 5.49 12.03 22.76
N ASP A 380 6.66 12.61 22.49
CA ASP A 380 7.07 13.85 23.13
C ASP A 380 6.46 15.09 22.44
N GLU A 381 6.73 16.27 23.01
CA GLU A 381 6.26 17.57 22.49
C GLU A 381 6.76 17.91 21.07
N LYS A 382 7.75 17.15 20.56
CA LYS A 382 8.31 17.26 19.20
C LYS A 382 7.83 16.16 18.29
N ASP A 383 6.75 15.46 18.67
CA ASP A 383 6.14 14.37 17.94
C ASP A 383 7.10 13.18 17.68
N ARG A 384 8.10 12.97 18.53
CA ARG A 384 8.98 11.82 18.45
C ARG A 384 8.40 10.68 19.24
N PHE A 385 8.25 9.51 18.58
CA PHE A 385 7.71 8.31 19.19
C PHE A 385 8.77 7.49 19.92
N TYR A 386 8.36 6.89 21.05
CA TYR A 386 9.18 6.02 21.87
C TYR A 386 8.36 4.80 22.31
N PHE A 387 8.94 3.63 22.20
CA PHE A 387 8.53 2.46 22.94
C PHE A 387 9.06 2.60 24.37
N ILE A 388 8.21 2.38 25.36
CA ILE A 388 8.59 2.50 26.76
C ILE A 388 9.06 1.13 27.26
N PRO A 389 10.37 0.92 27.50
CA PRO A 389 10.89 -0.32 28.05
C PRO A 389 10.66 -0.42 29.56
N TYR A 390 10.93 -1.57 30.15
CA TYR A 390 11.02 -1.68 31.60
C TYR A 390 12.12 -0.74 32.13
N GLY A 391 11.79 0.06 33.13
CA GLY A 391 12.68 1.11 33.66
C GLY A 391 12.74 2.40 32.83
N GLY A 392 12.06 2.44 31.67
CA GLY A 392 11.85 3.68 30.92
C GLY A 392 10.82 4.58 31.60
N THR A 393 11.00 5.88 31.52
CA THR A 393 10.07 6.86 32.08
C THR A 393 9.81 7.98 31.11
N THR A 394 8.62 8.58 31.15
CA THR A 394 8.20 9.70 30.31
C THR A 394 9.00 10.97 30.58
N ASP A 395 9.62 11.08 31.76
CA ASP A 395 10.49 12.21 32.13
C ASP A 395 11.94 12.03 31.65
N LYS A 396 12.37 10.79 31.35
CA LYS A 396 13.74 10.47 30.93
C LYS A 396 13.74 9.64 29.63
N LEU A 397 13.30 10.28 28.54
CA LEU A 397 13.14 9.63 27.25
C LEU A 397 14.42 9.03 26.65
N TYR A 398 15.60 9.43 27.15
CA TYR A 398 16.86 8.81 26.77
C TYR A 398 16.99 7.35 27.27
N ASN A 399 16.17 6.93 28.24
CA ASN A 399 16.06 5.55 28.69
C ASN A 399 15.01 4.75 27.90
N CYS A 400 14.33 5.38 26.95
CA CYS A 400 13.33 4.76 26.12
C CYS A 400 13.91 4.36 24.75
N PHE A 401 13.24 3.43 24.06
CA PHE A 401 13.64 2.96 22.74
C PHE A 401 12.93 3.81 21.68
N SER A 402 13.65 4.75 21.06
CA SER A 402 13.04 5.69 20.13
C SER A 402 12.71 5.04 18.78
N ALA A 403 11.70 5.57 18.07
CA ALA A 403 11.40 5.17 16.69
C ALA A 403 12.60 5.40 15.75
N ARG A 404 13.45 6.38 16.05
CA ARG A 404 14.68 6.63 15.30
C ARG A 404 15.71 5.52 15.51
N ASP A 405 15.89 5.07 16.75
CA ASP A 405 16.77 3.94 17.07
C ASP A 405 16.26 2.68 16.38
N PHE A 406 14.94 2.39 16.53
CA PHE A 406 14.29 1.28 15.87
C PHE A 406 14.49 1.30 14.36
N LYS A 407 14.21 2.45 13.72
CA LYS A 407 14.38 2.62 12.28
C LYS A 407 15.82 2.38 11.83
N SER A 408 16.79 2.97 12.54
CA SER A 408 18.21 2.79 12.20
C SER A 408 18.61 1.32 12.23
N MET A 409 18.12 0.57 13.21
CA MET A 409 18.40 -0.86 13.32
C MET A 409 17.63 -1.69 12.28
N ALA A 410 16.38 -1.33 12.01
CA ALA A 410 15.56 -2.00 11.00
C ALA A 410 16.13 -1.83 9.57
N ASP A 411 16.75 -0.68 9.27
CA ASP A 411 17.40 -0.41 7.99
C ASP A 411 18.60 -1.33 7.69
N ASP A 412 19.17 -1.94 8.71
CA ASP A 412 20.29 -2.88 8.60
C ASP A 412 19.84 -4.37 8.60
N ILE A 413 18.53 -4.64 8.75
CA ILE A 413 17.96 -5.98 8.62
C ILE A 413 17.70 -6.27 7.13
N ASN A 414 18.42 -7.24 6.56
CA ASN A 414 18.41 -7.52 5.12
C ASN A 414 17.41 -8.61 4.69
N CYS A 415 16.32 -8.82 5.43
CA CYS A 415 15.28 -9.80 5.12
C CYS A 415 13.89 -9.16 5.10
N LYS A 416 12.84 -9.95 4.80
CA LYS A 416 11.44 -9.48 4.96
C LYS A 416 11.18 -9.21 6.43
N PHE A 417 10.87 -7.97 6.78
CA PHE A 417 10.69 -7.54 8.15
C PHE A 417 9.25 -7.12 8.42
N ILE A 418 8.62 -7.75 9.41
CA ILE A 418 7.23 -7.52 9.78
C ILE A 418 7.19 -7.01 11.22
N VAL A 419 6.49 -5.92 11.43
CA VAL A 419 6.31 -5.30 12.75
C VAL A 419 4.85 -5.38 13.15
N PHE A 420 4.58 -5.98 14.30
CA PHE A 420 3.29 -5.98 14.96
C PHE A 420 3.38 -5.11 16.21
N ALA A 421 2.67 -4.00 16.24
CA ALA A 421 2.67 -3.07 17.35
C ALA A 421 1.29 -3.03 18.02
N ASP A 422 1.14 -3.76 19.13
CA ASP A 422 0.00 -3.66 20.04
C ASP A 422 0.31 -2.65 21.14
N ALA A 423 0.53 -1.41 20.74
CA ALA A 423 0.88 -0.31 21.63
C ALA A 423 -0.34 0.56 21.91
N CYS A 424 -0.74 0.60 23.18
CA CYS A 424 -1.67 1.61 23.66
C CYS A 424 -0.93 2.96 23.73
N TYR A 425 -1.36 3.94 22.93
CA TYR A 425 -0.79 5.29 23.03
C TYR A 425 -1.25 5.96 24.32
N SER A 426 -0.45 5.87 25.37
CA SER A 426 -0.73 6.48 26.68
C SER A 426 -0.57 8.00 26.69
N ALA A 427 -0.12 8.60 25.60
CA ALA A 427 -0.02 10.07 25.44
C ALA A 427 -1.35 10.81 25.65
N ALA A 428 -2.47 10.09 25.73
CA ALA A 428 -3.79 10.66 26.04
C ALA A 428 -3.95 11.12 27.50
N LEU A 429 -2.98 10.88 28.37
CA LEU A 429 -3.03 11.30 29.78
C LEU A 429 -2.41 12.67 30.02
N ILE A 430 -1.67 13.22 29.05
CA ILE A 430 -1.12 14.58 29.09
C ILE A 430 -1.82 15.41 28.02
N GLU A 431 -2.49 16.47 28.44
CA GLU A 431 -3.39 17.33 27.67
C GLU A 431 -2.88 17.72 26.26
N GLY A 432 -3.70 17.51 25.23
CA GLY A 432 -3.82 18.46 24.12
C GLY A 432 -3.62 18.01 22.69
N ASN A 433 -2.98 16.90 22.31
CA ASN A 433 -2.78 16.59 20.88
C ASN A 433 -2.79 15.08 20.56
N ARG A 434 -3.99 14.53 20.34
CA ARG A 434 -4.23 13.07 20.21
C ARG A 434 -4.02 12.48 18.81
N SER A 435 -3.91 13.29 17.75
CA SER A 435 -3.93 12.78 16.37
C SER A 435 -2.58 12.70 15.67
N ALA A 436 -1.53 13.26 16.25
CA ALA A 436 -0.23 13.39 15.59
C ALA A 436 0.71 12.18 15.82
N ALA A 437 0.60 11.50 16.94
CA ALA A 437 1.62 10.54 17.41
C ALA A 437 1.79 9.30 16.52
N THR A 438 0.69 8.65 16.13
CA THR A 438 0.73 7.48 15.23
C THR A 438 1.18 7.89 13.85
N SER A 439 0.70 9.04 13.37
CA SER A 439 1.08 9.57 12.06
C SER A 439 2.59 9.85 11.99
N HIS A 440 3.21 10.33 13.08
CA HIS A 440 4.64 10.60 13.11
C HIS A 440 5.50 9.34 13.26
N PHE A 441 5.08 8.35 14.04
CA PHE A 441 5.73 7.03 14.05
C PHE A 441 5.73 6.40 12.67
N ILE A 442 4.57 6.39 12.03
CA ILE A 442 4.37 5.93 10.66
C ILE A 442 5.26 6.70 9.69
N GLU A 443 5.29 8.03 9.77
CA GLU A 443 6.09 8.86 8.88
C GLU A 443 7.60 8.64 9.08
N GLN A 444 8.04 8.42 10.32
CA GLN A 444 9.43 8.09 10.60
C GLN A 444 9.83 6.73 10.02
N LEU A 445 8.92 5.77 9.96
CA LEU A 445 9.18 4.44 9.39
C LEU A 445 9.01 4.37 7.87
N ARG A 446 8.27 5.29 7.25
CA ARG A 446 8.07 5.33 5.78
C ARG A 446 9.35 5.43 4.96
N ARG A 447 10.45 5.86 5.55
CA ARG A 447 11.75 6.04 4.87
C ARG A 447 12.74 4.92 5.19
N THR A 448 12.27 3.72 5.52
CA THR A 448 13.15 2.56 5.68
C THR A 448 13.70 2.11 4.33
N LYS A 449 14.97 1.71 4.30
CA LYS A 449 15.66 1.28 3.06
C LYS A 449 15.17 -0.09 2.58
N ASN A 450 14.84 -0.97 3.50
CA ASN A 450 14.41 -2.34 3.23
C ASN A 450 12.90 -2.47 3.39
N GLY A 451 12.29 -3.43 2.67
CA GLY A 451 10.86 -3.69 2.74
C GLY A 451 10.44 -4.09 4.15
N MET A 452 9.60 -3.25 4.77
CA MET A 452 9.02 -3.49 6.09
C MET A 452 7.50 -3.38 5.99
N LEU A 453 6.79 -4.31 6.63
CA LEU A 453 5.35 -4.22 6.84
C LEU A 453 5.08 -3.87 8.30
N LEU A 454 4.24 -2.88 8.55
CA LEU A 454 3.83 -2.50 9.90
C LEU A 454 2.33 -2.72 10.08
N TYR A 455 1.99 -3.46 11.11
CA TYR A 455 0.63 -3.72 11.58
C TYR A 455 0.48 -3.11 12.98
N ALA A 456 -0.30 -2.05 13.11
CA ALA A 456 -0.56 -1.40 14.39
C ALA A 456 -1.98 -1.70 14.87
N SER A 457 -2.14 -1.89 16.18
CA SER A 457 -3.40 -2.32 16.79
C SER A 457 -4.53 -1.32 16.69
N SER A 458 -4.21 -0.02 16.59
CA SER A 458 -5.23 1.03 16.50
C SER A 458 -4.72 2.31 15.85
N ALA A 459 -5.66 3.09 15.30
CA ALA A 459 -5.43 4.46 14.89
C ALA A 459 -5.16 5.38 16.10
N SER A 460 -4.62 6.57 15.86
CA SER A 460 -4.17 7.53 16.87
C SER A 460 -5.22 7.97 17.89
N ASP A 461 -6.49 7.82 17.57
CA ASP A 461 -7.63 8.29 18.36
C ASP A 461 -8.32 7.20 19.19
N THR A 462 -7.93 5.94 19.00
CA THR A 462 -8.54 4.80 19.68
C THR A 462 -7.52 4.05 20.55
N LYS A 463 -7.95 3.59 21.74
CA LYS A 463 -7.13 2.76 22.61
C LYS A 463 -7.26 1.30 22.23
N SER A 464 -6.16 0.55 22.26
CA SER A 464 -6.22 -0.91 22.26
C SER A 464 -7.12 -1.41 23.39
N LYS A 465 -7.96 -2.38 23.07
CA LYS A 465 -8.94 -2.94 23.99
C LYS A 465 -8.43 -4.26 24.55
N GLU A 466 -8.55 -4.39 25.85
CA GLU A 466 -8.32 -5.62 26.59
C GLU A 466 -9.66 -6.06 27.20
N ASP A 467 -10.00 -7.33 27.07
CA ASP A 467 -11.11 -7.95 27.77
C ASP A 467 -10.62 -9.30 28.34
N PRO A 468 -10.74 -9.52 29.65
CA PRO A 468 -10.38 -10.78 30.26
C PRO A 468 -11.02 -12.01 29.61
N ALA A 469 -12.20 -11.87 29.00
CA ALA A 469 -12.88 -12.94 28.30
C ALA A 469 -12.16 -13.37 27.01
N TRP A 470 -11.36 -12.49 26.40
CA TRP A 470 -10.55 -12.84 25.22
C TRP A 470 -9.23 -13.51 25.59
N GLY A 471 -8.75 -13.27 26.80
CA GLY A 471 -7.48 -13.78 27.32
C GLY A 471 -6.23 -13.09 26.76
N ASN A 472 -6.39 -12.14 25.81
CA ASN A 472 -5.37 -11.32 25.18
C ASN A 472 -5.97 -9.95 24.82
N GLY A 473 -5.14 -8.99 24.43
CA GLY A 473 -5.60 -7.81 23.74
C GLY A 473 -6.34 -8.16 22.43
N ALA A 474 -7.30 -7.34 21.99
CA ALA A 474 -8.12 -7.65 20.82
C ALA A 474 -7.28 -7.88 19.55
N PHE A 475 -6.26 -7.05 19.32
CA PHE A 475 -5.36 -7.17 18.19
C PHE A 475 -4.55 -8.47 18.25
N THR A 476 -3.91 -8.74 19.39
CA THR A 476 -3.11 -9.96 19.60
C THR A 476 -3.99 -11.20 19.51
N LYS A 477 -5.22 -11.18 20.04
CA LYS A 477 -6.19 -12.27 19.89
C LYS A 477 -6.50 -12.57 18.43
N ALA A 478 -6.78 -11.53 17.65
CA ALA A 478 -7.04 -11.68 16.22
C ALA A 478 -5.80 -12.19 15.47
N LEU A 479 -4.62 -11.66 15.79
CA LEU A 479 -3.34 -12.06 15.19
C LEU A 479 -3.03 -13.56 15.45
N ILE A 480 -3.14 -14.01 16.68
CA ILE A 480 -2.97 -15.43 17.06
C ILE A 480 -4.00 -16.30 16.33
N SER A 481 -5.25 -15.86 16.23
CA SER A 481 -6.30 -16.60 15.52
C SER A 481 -5.99 -16.72 14.03
N ALA A 482 -5.51 -15.64 13.40
CA ALA A 482 -5.09 -15.66 12.00
C ALA A 482 -3.93 -16.64 11.76
N PHE A 483 -2.92 -16.62 12.62
CA PHE A 483 -1.78 -17.54 12.55
C PHE A 483 -2.21 -18.99 12.76
N ASN A 484 -3.27 -19.25 13.51
CA ASN A 484 -3.85 -20.57 13.71
C ASN A 484 -4.90 -20.97 12.67
N GLY A 485 -4.99 -20.25 11.56
CA GLY A 485 -5.77 -20.64 10.40
C GLY A 485 -7.15 -19.97 10.28
N ALA A 486 -7.55 -19.10 11.22
CA ALA A 486 -8.85 -18.42 11.13
C ALA A 486 -8.95 -17.41 9.97
N ALA A 487 -7.80 -17.01 9.39
CA ALA A 487 -7.74 -16.15 8.20
C ALA A 487 -7.75 -16.92 6.88
N ARG A 488 -7.81 -18.27 6.91
CA ARG A 488 -7.79 -19.12 5.73
C ARG A 488 -9.06 -18.88 4.89
N GLN A 489 -8.89 -18.53 3.63
CA GLN A 489 -9.97 -18.51 2.64
C GLN A 489 -10.06 -19.86 1.91
N GLN A 490 -11.17 -20.10 1.21
CA GLN A 490 -11.54 -21.43 0.69
C GLN A 490 -10.53 -22.05 -0.30
N PHE A 491 -9.60 -21.24 -0.84
CA PHE A 491 -8.60 -21.67 -1.81
C PHE A 491 -7.16 -21.29 -1.43
N ASP A 492 -6.94 -20.78 -0.21
CA ASP A 492 -5.61 -20.36 0.22
C ASP A 492 -4.79 -21.53 0.74
N GLU A 493 -3.65 -21.77 0.13
CA GLU A 493 -2.66 -22.75 0.60
C GLU A 493 -1.92 -22.27 1.87
N GLY A 494 -1.99 -20.96 2.19
CA GLY A 494 -1.28 -20.37 3.32
C GLY A 494 -1.81 -19.01 3.74
N LEU A 495 -1.22 -18.45 4.80
CA LEU A 495 -1.50 -17.11 5.27
C LEU A 495 -0.70 -16.08 4.46
N SER A 496 -1.34 -15.37 3.55
CA SER A 496 -0.73 -14.22 2.90
C SER A 496 -0.81 -12.97 3.78
N THR A 497 0.09 -12.01 3.55
CA THR A 497 0.05 -10.71 4.25
C THR A 497 -1.25 -9.96 3.95
N GLN A 498 -1.81 -10.09 2.75
CA GLN A 498 -3.09 -9.50 2.39
C GLN A 498 -4.26 -10.15 3.15
N ALA A 499 -4.31 -11.48 3.20
CA ALA A 499 -5.35 -12.21 3.95
C ALA A 499 -5.28 -11.87 5.45
N LEU A 500 -4.05 -11.71 5.99
CA LEU A 500 -3.83 -11.27 7.37
C LEU A 500 -4.40 -9.87 7.61
N GLU A 501 -4.13 -8.91 6.73
CA GLU A 501 -4.64 -7.54 6.84
C GLU A 501 -6.17 -7.51 6.88
N MET A 502 -6.80 -8.17 5.91
CA MET A 502 -8.26 -8.25 5.82
C MET A 502 -8.88 -8.91 7.07
N TYR A 503 -8.28 -9.99 7.53
CA TYR A 503 -8.76 -10.69 8.72
C TYR A 503 -8.62 -9.84 9.97
N LEU A 504 -7.44 -9.24 10.20
CA LEU A 504 -7.21 -8.37 11.35
C LEU A 504 -8.17 -7.17 11.35
N TYR A 505 -8.37 -6.53 10.20
CA TYR A 505 -9.32 -5.43 10.07
C TYR A 505 -10.74 -5.82 10.49
N LYS A 506 -11.22 -6.96 10.00
CA LYS A 506 -12.56 -7.46 10.31
C LYS A 506 -12.68 -7.92 11.77
N GLU A 507 -11.75 -8.74 12.23
CA GLU A 507 -11.86 -9.42 13.52
C GLU A 507 -11.62 -8.49 14.71
N VAL A 508 -10.64 -7.58 14.64
CA VAL A 508 -10.40 -6.59 15.70
C VAL A 508 -11.62 -5.67 15.87
N ARG A 509 -12.20 -5.21 14.77
CA ARG A 509 -13.41 -4.39 14.80
C ARG A 509 -14.58 -5.16 15.39
N ARG A 510 -14.78 -6.42 15.00
CA ARG A 510 -15.82 -7.30 15.55
C ARG A 510 -15.68 -7.49 17.06
N LEU A 511 -14.48 -7.86 17.53
CA LEU A 511 -14.19 -8.07 18.95
C LEU A 511 -14.47 -6.81 19.78
N THR A 512 -14.15 -5.64 19.24
CA THR A 512 -14.23 -4.37 19.98
C THR A 512 -15.52 -3.59 19.74
N ASN A 513 -16.53 -4.18 19.08
CA ASN A 513 -17.73 -3.50 18.64
C ASN A 513 -17.40 -2.19 17.89
N PHE A 514 -16.51 -2.28 16.89
CA PHE A 514 -16.04 -1.18 16.04
C PHE A 514 -15.36 -0.01 16.78
N LYS A 515 -14.90 -0.24 18.01
CA LYS A 515 -14.20 0.78 18.82
C LYS A 515 -12.71 0.82 18.61
N GLN A 516 -12.15 -0.17 17.90
CA GLN A 516 -10.73 -0.24 17.56
C GLN A 516 -10.60 -0.67 16.11
N THR A 517 -9.81 0.07 15.35
CA THR A 517 -9.52 -0.22 13.94
C THR A 517 -8.01 -0.32 13.76
N PRO A 518 -7.47 -1.48 13.37
CA PRO A 518 -6.05 -1.63 13.12
C PRO A 518 -5.60 -0.84 11.88
N ILE A 519 -4.32 -0.51 11.83
CA ILE A 519 -3.69 0.18 10.70
C ILE A 519 -2.62 -0.71 10.10
N PHE A 520 -2.52 -0.68 8.78
CA PHE A 520 -1.53 -1.40 8.01
C PHE A 520 -0.73 -0.42 7.16
N ILE A 521 0.60 -0.62 7.12
CA ILE A 521 1.49 0.27 6.39
C ILE A 521 2.50 -0.57 5.65
N ASN A 522 2.55 -0.34 4.36
CA ASN A 522 3.51 -0.88 3.44
C ASN A 522 4.30 0.27 2.81
N PRO A 523 5.37 0.77 3.47
CA PRO A 523 6.02 2.02 3.08
C PRO A 523 6.65 1.98 1.69
N ASN A 524 7.09 0.83 1.25
CA ASN A 524 7.87 0.66 0.01
C ASN A 524 7.08 -0.08 -1.07
N GLY A 525 5.75 -0.25 -0.91
CA GLY A 525 4.93 -0.98 -1.87
C GLY A 525 5.37 -2.45 -2.05
N MET A 526 5.79 -3.08 -0.95
CA MET A 526 6.16 -4.50 -0.99
C MET A 526 4.94 -5.32 -1.43
N GLU A 527 5.10 -6.17 -2.43
CA GLU A 527 4.03 -7.08 -2.83
C GLU A 527 3.61 -8.00 -1.68
N HIS A 528 2.34 -8.30 -1.61
CA HIS A 528 1.84 -9.28 -0.65
C HIS A 528 2.48 -10.64 -0.91
N PHE A 529 2.85 -11.33 0.14
CA PHE A 529 3.49 -12.63 0.08
C PHE A 529 2.92 -13.59 1.13
N ASN A 530 3.07 -14.88 0.89
CA ASN A 530 2.69 -15.89 1.86
C ASN A 530 3.68 -15.92 3.01
N LEU A 531 3.18 -15.72 4.24
CA LEU A 531 3.95 -15.84 5.48
C LEU A 531 4.31 -17.29 5.74
N PHE A 532 3.33 -18.19 5.63
CA PHE A 532 3.49 -19.63 5.78
C PHE A 532 2.31 -20.36 5.13
N THR A 533 2.49 -21.66 4.87
CA THR A 533 1.43 -22.56 4.41
C THR A 533 0.68 -23.14 5.60
N TYR A 534 -0.60 -23.44 5.43
CA TYR A 534 -1.35 -24.21 6.43
C TYR A 534 -1.08 -25.70 6.26
N GLU A 535 -1.01 -26.45 7.38
CA GLU A 535 -1.08 -27.91 7.32
C GLU A 535 -2.47 -28.33 6.80
N GLU A 536 -2.51 -29.37 5.95
CA GLU A 536 -3.75 -29.99 5.50
C GLU A 536 -4.51 -30.68 6.65
#